data_5bdce1d291bdf4123999bd17da6ff859
#
_entry.id   5bdce1d291bdf4123999bd17da6ff859
#
_cell.length_a   1.000
_cell.length_b   1.000
_cell.length_c   1.000
_cell.angle_alpha   90.00
_cell.angle_beta   90.00
_cell.angle_gamma   90.00
#
_symmetry.space_group_name_H-M   'P 1'
#
loop_
_entity.id
_entity.type
_entity.pdbx_description
1 polymer ?
#
loop_
_entity_poly.entity_id
_entity_poly.type
_entity_poly.pdbx_seq_one_letter_code
_entity_poly.pdbx_strand_id
1 'polypeptide(L)'
;AIGSHDVLNEATADKVGVEVGGAGDDEVVGDALVRTAVLLADDDVLGHVDQINEYFEEGFINETERHIEVVNEWTACTDKVAALMLDMFDEENPLYMMADSGARGSMAQIRQLAGMRGLMADTSGRTIEIPIKANFREGLSVLEYFISTRGARKGMADTALRTADSGYLTRRMVDVSQELSIREVDCCE
;
A
#
# COMPACT_ATOMS: atom_id res chain seq x y z
N ALA A 1 4.54 8.54 32.27
CA ALA A 1 5.01 8.83 30.92
C ALA A 1 3.80 8.73 30.00
N ILE A 2 3.26 9.87 29.59
CA ILE A 2 2.19 9.95 28.59
C ILE A 2 2.86 9.54 27.26
N GLY A 3 2.38 8.46 26.66
CA GLY A 3 2.97 7.90 25.48
C GLY A 3 2.89 8.88 24.30
N SER A 4 3.85 8.82 23.37
CA SER A 4 3.89 9.65 22.16
C SER A 4 2.64 9.55 21.29
N HIS A 5 1.83 8.53 21.48
CA HIS A 5 0.53 8.29 20.82
C HIS A 5 -0.53 9.34 21.18
N ASP A 6 -0.63 9.70 22.49
CA ASP A 6 -1.65 10.65 22.94
C ASP A 6 -1.43 12.06 22.39
N VAL A 7 -0.16 12.46 22.22
CA VAL A 7 0.20 13.79 21.74
C VAL A 7 -0.07 13.96 20.24
N LEU A 8 0.12 12.90 19.44
CA LEU A 8 -0.20 12.91 18.00
C LEU A 8 -1.71 12.91 17.75
N ASN A 9 -2.46 12.16 18.55
CA ASN A 9 -3.92 12.11 18.47
C ASN A 9 -4.55 13.47 18.82
N GLU A 10 -4.11 14.12 19.90
CA GLU A 10 -4.60 15.44 20.30
C GLU A 10 -4.24 16.52 19.25
N ALA A 11 -3.01 16.53 18.73
CA ALA A 11 -2.57 17.53 17.74
C ALA A 11 -3.28 17.37 16.39
N THR A 12 -3.70 16.15 16.03
CA THR A 12 -4.45 15.87 14.79
C THR A 12 -5.93 16.18 14.95
N ALA A 13 -6.52 15.83 16.10
CA ALA A 13 -7.91 16.14 16.43
C ALA A 13 -8.18 17.65 16.52
N ASP A 14 -7.23 18.41 17.06
CA ASP A 14 -7.34 19.87 17.22
C ASP A 14 -7.31 20.62 15.88
N LYS A 15 -6.57 20.08 14.88
CA LYS A 15 -6.52 20.65 13.52
C LYS A 15 -7.80 20.43 12.72
N VAL A 16 -8.58 19.40 13.04
CA VAL A 16 -9.76 18.98 12.24
C VAL A 16 -11.07 19.36 12.93
N GLY A 17 -11.04 19.85 14.17
CA GLY A 17 -12.25 20.22 14.92
C GLY A 17 -13.18 19.04 15.23
N VAL A 18 -12.62 17.83 15.29
CA VAL A 18 -13.36 16.64 15.71
C VAL A 18 -13.31 16.56 17.23
N GLU A 19 -14.43 16.86 17.89
CA GLU A 19 -14.59 16.56 19.32
C GLU A 19 -14.53 15.05 19.51
N VAL A 20 -13.50 14.57 20.21
CA VAL A 20 -13.38 13.18 20.65
C VAL A 20 -14.40 12.97 21.78
N GLY A 21 -15.62 12.64 21.39
CA GLY A 21 -16.71 12.33 22.31
C GLY A 21 -16.66 10.88 22.78
N GLY A 22 -16.74 10.72 24.05
CA GLY A 22 -16.94 9.60 24.96
C GLY A 22 -17.01 8.15 24.46
N ALA A 23 -16.40 7.29 25.25
CA ALA A 23 -16.32 5.83 25.20
C ALA A 23 -17.57 5.13 24.61
N GLY A 24 -17.47 4.71 23.35
CA GLY A 24 -18.51 3.93 22.70
C GLY A 24 -18.26 3.63 21.22
N ASP A 25 -17.39 4.38 20.56
CA ASP A 25 -17.22 4.32 19.11
C ASP A 25 -15.74 4.28 18.67
N ASP A 26 -14.88 3.50 19.33
CA ASP A 26 -13.45 3.40 19.02
C ASP A 26 -13.17 3.00 17.56
N GLU A 27 -14.06 2.21 16.96
CA GLU A 27 -13.96 1.80 15.55
C GLU A 27 -14.24 2.96 14.58
N VAL A 28 -15.16 3.87 14.93
CA VAL A 28 -15.52 5.04 14.12
C VAL A 28 -14.43 6.12 14.23
N VAL A 29 -13.83 6.27 15.40
CA VAL A 29 -12.73 7.23 15.63
C VAL A 29 -11.49 6.82 14.85
N GLY A 30 -11.13 5.52 14.85
CA GLY A 30 -10.01 5.00 14.08
C GLY A 30 -10.15 5.28 12.58
N ASP A 31 -11.33 5.07 12.02
CA ASP A 31 -11.62 5.31 10.60
C ASP A 31 -11.52 6.81 10.24
N ALA A 32 -12.03 7.67 11.11
CA ALA A 32 -11.95 9.12 10.94
C ALA A 32 -10.50 9.63 10.99
N LEU A 33 -9.66 9.08 11.87
CA LEU A 33 -8.26 9.47 12.00
C LEU A 33 -7.41 9.03 10.81
N VAL A 34 -7.59 7.80 10.30
CA VAL A 34 -6.91 7.35 9.06
C VAL A 34 -7.30 8.22 7.88
N ARG A 35 -8.58 8.53 7.75
CA ARG A 35 -9.08 9.41 6.70
C ARG A 35 -8.49 10.81 6.80
N THR A 36 -8.41 11.35 8.00
CA THR A 36 -7.79 12.64 8.27
C THR A 36 -6.29 12.62 7.96
N ALA A 37 -5.58 11.56 8.34
CA ALA A 37 -4.16 11.40 8.00
C ALA A 37 -3.93 11.35 6.48
N VAL A 38 -4.81 10.66 5.75
CA VAL A 38 -4.77 10.64 4.27
C VAL A 38 -4.98 12.04 3.71
N LEU A 39 -5.96 12.79 4.20
CA LEU A 39 -6.25 14.16 3.72
C LEU A 39 -5.12 15.14 4.02
N LEU A 40 -4.53 15.10 5.22
CA LEU A 40 -3.42 15.98 5.59
C LEU A 40 -2.13 15.66 4.82
N ALA A 41 -1.83 14.36 4.63
CA ALA A 41 -0.70 13.95 3.82
C ALA A 41 -0.89 14.27 2.33
N ASP A 42 -2.12 14.30 1.87
CA ASP A 42 -2.48 14.65 0.50
C ASP A 42 -2.21 16.12 0.18
N ASP A 43 -2.61 17.04 1.05
CA ASP A 43 -2.41 18.48 0.86
C ASP A 43 -0.92 18.86 0.80
N ASP A 44 -0.07 18.26 1.66
CA ASP A 44 1.37 18.48 1.65
C ASP A 44 2.00 17.94 0.36
N VAL A 45 1.61 16.75 -0.09
CA VAL A 45 2.13 16.12 -1.31
C VAL A 45 1.68 16.88 -2.55
N LEU A 46 0.43 17.35 -2.60
CA LEU A 46 -0.04 18.16 -3.73
C LEU A 46 0.79 19.43 -3.90
N GLY A 47 1.13 20.10 -2.80
CA GLY A 47 2.03 21.26 -2.84
C GLY A 47 3.41 20.94 -3.40
N HIS A 48 4.00 19.79 -3.04
CA HIS A 48 5.29 19.34 -3.60
C HIS A 48 5.17 18.95 -5.07
N VAL A 49 4.11 18.27 -5.45
CA VAL A 49 3.85 17.89 -6.86
C VAL A 49 3.68 19.13 -7.73
N ASP A 50 3.01 20.16 -7.25
CA ASP A 50 2.87 21.44 -7.96
C ASP A 50 4.24 22.12 -8.15
N GLN A 51 5.11 22.13 -7.13
CA GLN A 51 6.49 22.64 -7.27
C GLN A 51 7.31 21.84 -8.30
N ILE A 52 7.20 20.52 -8.30
CA ILE A 52 7.86 19.66 -9.30
C ILE A 52 7.38 20.00 -10.71
N ASN A 53 6.07 20.24 -10.88
CA ASN A 53 5.52 20.66 -12.15
C ASN A 53 6.00 22.06 -12.57
N GLU A 54 6.12 23.02 -11.65
CA GLU A 54 6.72 24.33 -11.91
C GLU A 54 8.16 24.20 -12.42
N TYR A 55 9.00 23.39 -11.75
CA TYR A 55 10.37 23.14 -12.19
C TYR A 55 10.44 22.49 -13.58
N PHE A 56 9.47 21.65 -13.91
CA PHE A 56 9.36 21.11 -15.26
C PHE A 56 8.96 22.16 -16.28
N GLU A 57 8.00 23.05 -15.98
CA GLU A 57 7.58 24.13 -16.87
C GLU A 57 8.69 25.16 -17.10
N GLU A 58 9.51 25.43 -16.07
CA GLU A 58 10.68 26.30 -16.14
C GLU A 58 11.87 25.65 -16.88
N GLY A 59 11.80 24.35 -17.15
CA GLY A 59 12.80 23.59 -17.90
C GLY A 59 14.02 23.13 -17.09
N PHE A 60 13.95 23.14 -15.77
CA PHE A 60 15.02 22.64 -14.90
C PHE A 60 15.13 21.12 -14.88
N ILE A 61 14.01 20.42 -15.03
CA ILE A 61 13.94 18.96 -15.03
C ILE A 61 13.31 18.44 -16.33
N ASN A 62 13.65 17.21 -16.69
CA ASN A 62 13.04 16.55 -17.84
C ASN A 62 11.80 15.72 -17.42
N GLU A 63 11.02 15.25 -18.41
CA GLU A 63 9.79 14.49 -18.15
C GLU A 63 10.02 13.20 -17.35
N THR A 64 11.14 12.53 -17.55
CA THR A 64 11.47 11.30 -16.82
C THR A 64 11.82 11.57 -15.37
N GLU A 65 12.54 12.64 -15.10
CA GLU A 65 12.86 13.09 -13.74
C GLU A 65 11.60 13.54 -13.01
N ARG A 66 10.77 14.37 -13.66
CA ARG A 66 9.47 14.78 -13.10
C ARG A 66 8.64 13.57 -12.68
N HIS A 67 8.50 12.59 -13.58
CA HIS A 67 7.74 11.36 -13.30
C HIS A 67 8.30 10.60 -12.09
N ILE A 68 9.62 10.45 -12.00
CA ILE A 68 10.27 9.75 -10.90
C ILE A 68 10.04 10.48 -9.57
N GLU A 69 10.19 11.80 -9.56
CA GLU A 69 9.99 12.60 -8.34
C GLU A 69 8.54 12.56 -7.87
N VAL A 70 7.57 12.72 -8.75
CA VAL A 70 6.13 12.60 -8.42
C VAL A 70 5.80 11.20 -7.86
N VAL A 71 6.33 10.14 -8.47
CA VAL A 71 6.13 8.77 -7.98
C VAL A 71 6.75 8.57 -6.60
N ASN A 72 7.92 9.13 -6.35
CA ASN A 72 8.60 9.04 -5.06
C ASN A 72 7.80 9.75 -3.95
N GLU A 73 7.28 10.95 -4.22
CA GLU A 73 6.46 11.70 -3.27
C GLU A 73 5.19 10.93 -2.88
N TRP A 74 4.46 10.40 -3.87
CA TRP A 74 3.27 9.59 -3.60
C TRP A 74 3.58 8.26 -2.90
N THR A 75 4.74 7.66 -3.18
CA THR A 75 5.18 6.45 -2.47
C THR A 75 5.48 6.76 -1.01
N ALA A 76 6.22 7.83 -0.74
CA ALA A 76 6.51 8.27 0.62
C ALA A 76 5.24 8.61 1.41
N CYS A 77 4.27 9.27 0.77
CA CYS A 77 2.94 9.53 1.35
C CYS A 77 2.23 8.22 1.73
N THR A 78 2.19 7.28 0.80
CA THR A 78 1.53 5.98 1.00
C THR A 78 2.16 5.21 2.17
N ASP A 79 3.48 5.27 2.31
CA ASP A 79 4.21 4.62 3.40
C ASP A 79 3.96 5.30 4.76
N LYS A 80 3.88 6.63 4.79
CA LYS A 80 3.48 7.38 6.01
C LYS A 80 2.07 7.01 6.47
N VAL A 81 1.11 6.97 5.54
CA VAL A 81 -0.27 6.56 5.83
C VAL A 81 -0.32 5.11 6.33
N ALA A 82 0.48 4.21 5.74
CA ALA A 82 0.56 2.83 6.17
C ALA A 82 1.11 2.69 7.59
N ALA A 83 2.14 3.46 7.94
CA ALA A 83 2.72 3.46 9.29
C ALA A 83 1.69 3.94 10.34
N LEU A 84 1.02 5.06 10.07
CA LEU A 84 -0.03 5.58 10.95
C LEU A 84 -1.19 4.60 11.11
N MET A 85 -1.60 3.96 10.02
CA MET A 85 -2.65 2.95 10.07
C MET A 85 -2.25 1.75 10.96
N LEU A 86 -1.00 1.28 10.88
CA LEU A 86 -0.52 0.16 11.69
C LEU A 86 -0.47 0.50 13.18
N ASP A 87 -0.06 1.72 13.52
CA ASP A 87 -0.03 2.20 14.91
C ASP A 87 -1.43 2.27 15.54
N MET A 88 -2.46 2.39 14.73
CA MET A 88 -3.86 2.47 15.19
C MET A 88 -4.56 1.12 15.31
N PHE A 89 -3.97 0.04 14.79
CA PHE A 89 -4.53 -1.30 14.94
C PHE A 89 -4.34 -1.81 16.36
N ASP A 90 -5.42 -2.32 16.93
CA ASP A 90 -5.36 -3.09 18.18
C ASP A 90 -4.69 -4.45 17.91
N GLU A 91 -3.82 -4.88 18.81
CA GLU A 91 -3.16 -6.20 18.73
C GLU A 91 -4.18 -7.35 18.77
N GLU A 92 -5.34 -7.15 19.39
CA GLU A 92 -6.45 -8.11 19.42
C GLU A 92 -7.29 -8.14 18.14
N ASN A 93 -7.03 -7.23 17.19
CA ASN A 93 -7.77 -7.20 15.92
C ASN A 93 -7.50 -8.47 15.11
N PRO A 94 -8.54 -9.23 14.70
CA PRO A 94 -8.37 -10.48 13.95
C PRO A 94 -7.59 -10.33 12.64
N LEU A 95 -7.73 -9.20 11.94
CA LEU A 95 -7.00 -8.94 10.69
C LEU A 95 -5.51 -8.70 10.96
N TYR A 96 -5.20 -7.95 12.03
CA TYR A 96 -3.82 -7.73 12.45
C TYR A 96 -3.16 -9.04 12.85
N MET A 97 -3.79 -9.83 13.71
CA MET A 97 -3.28 -11.14 14.15
C MET A 97 -3.04 -12.11 12.98
N MET A 98 -3.91 -12.14 11.96
CA MET A 98 -3.73 -13.00 10.79
C MET A 98 -2.53 -12.56 9.95
N ALA A 99 -2.32 -11.27 9.77
CA ALA A 99 -1.23 -10.74 8.96
C ALA A 99 0.11 -10.80 9.70
N ASP A 100 0.13 -10.51 11.00
CA ASP A 100 1.33 -10.55 11.84
C ASP A 100 1.86 -11.98 11.99
N SER A 101 0.98 -12.93 12.26
CA SER A 101 1.34 -14.35 12.31
C SER A 101 1.78 -14.97 10.98
N GLY A 102 1.58 -14.26 9.86
CA GLY A 102 1.85 -14.76 8.51
C GLY A 102 0.90 -15.88 8.05
N ALA A 103 -0.17 -16.17 8.80
CA ALA A 103 -1.12 -17.22 8.47
C ALA A 103 -1.89 -16.90 7.19
N ARG A 104 -2.32 -15.66 7.02
CA ARG A 104 -3.02 -15.20 5.82
C ARG A 104 -2.95 -13.70 5.67
N GLY A 105 -2.79 -13.25 4.42
CA GLY A 105 -2.73 -11.82 4.13
C GLY A 105 -1.34 -11.21 4.33
N SER A 106 -1.23 -9.95 4.01
CA SER A 106 -0.03 -9.15 4.22
C SER A 106 -0.44 -7.73 4.65
N MET A 107 0.47 -7.00 5.29
CA MET A 107 0.25 -5.60 5.67
C MET A 107 -0.08 -4.72 4.46
N ALA A 108 0.48 -5.02 3.28
CA ALA A 108 0.14 -4.33 2.04
C ALA A 108 -1.33 -4.52 1.62
N GLN A 109 -1.94 -5.67 1.92
CA GLN A 109 -3.35 -5.92 1.64
C GLN A 109 -4.25 -5.20 2.64
N ILE A 110 -3.86 -5.16 3.92
CA ILE A 110 -4.60 -4.41 4.96
C ILE A 110 -4.57 -2.90 4.62
N ARG A 111 -3.43 -2.38 4.18
CA ARG A 111 -3.32 -1.00 3.72
C ARG A 111 -4.33 -0.66 2.61
N GLN A 112 -4.53 -1.56 1.65
CA GLN A 112 -5.51 -1.34 0.58
C GLN A 112 -6.97 -1.38 1.08
N LEU A 113 -7.23 -2.08 2.20
CA LEU A 113 -8.56 -2.18 2.78
C LEU A 113 -8.94 -0.96 3.63
N ALA A 114 -8.02 -0.47 4.44
CA ALA A 114 -8.28 0.53 5.47
C ALA A 114 -7.50 1.84 5.32
N GLY A 115 -6.37 1.82 4.63
CA GLY A 115 -5.52 2.99 4.42
C GLY A 115 -5.71 3.66 3.07
N MET A 116 -4.62 3.80 2.32
CA MET A 116 -4.59 4.35 0.96
C MET A 116 -4.11 3.26 -0.01
N ARG A 117 -4.81 3.08 -1.12
CA ARG A 117 -4.41 2.08 -2.11
C ARG A 117 -3.09 2.46 -2.80
N GLY A 118 -2.89 3.74 -3.11
CA GLY A 118 -1.66 4.29 -3.67
C GLY A 118 -1.57 4.18 -5.19
N LEU A 119 -0.33 4.19 -5.69
CA LEU A 119 -0.05 4.19 -7.12
C LEU A 119 -0.29 2.83 -7.77
N MET A 120 -0.77 2.86 -9.01
CA MET A 120 -1.04 1.66 -9.81
C MET A 120 -0.12 1.61 -11.04
N ALA A 121 0.27 0.40 -11.43
CA ALA A 121 1.00 0.19 -12.66
C ALA A 121 0.05 0.00 -13.86
N ASP A 122 0.41 0.57 -14.99
CA ASP A 122 -0.26 0.33 -16.26
C ASP A 122 0.10 -1.06 -16.82
N THR A 123 -0.58 -1.47 -17.88
CA THR A 123 -0.33 -2.76 -18.58
C THR A 123 1.09 -2.86 -19.12
N SER A 124 1.73 -1.74 -19.48
CA SER A 124 3.14 -1.67 -19.90
C SER A 124 4.15 -1.83 -18.74
N GLY A 125 3.70 -1.71 -17.48
CA GLY A 125 4.54 -1.73 -16.28
C GLY A 125 4.99 -0.34 -15.80
N ARG A 126 4.64 0.74 -16.52
CA ARG A 126 4.89 2.11 -16.05
C ARG A 126 3.91 2.46 -14.94
N THR A 127 4.38 3.11 -13.89
CA THR A 127 3.53 3.60 -12.80
C THR A 127 2.71 4.79 -13.28
N ILE A 128 1.41 4.78 -12.97
CA ILE A 128 0.50 5.90 -13.26
C ILE A 128 0.70 6.94 -12.15
N GLU A 129 0.91 8.21 -12.53
CA GLU A 129 1.19 9.31 -11.60
C GLU A 129 0.00 9.67 -10.71
N ILE A 130 -1.22 9.32 -11.12
CA ILE A 130 -2.43 9.61 -10.37
C ILE A 130 -2.62 8.50 -9.33
N PRO A 131 -2.51 8.80 -8.02
CA PRO A 131 -2.70 7.81 -6.97
C PRO A 131 -4.19 7.52 -6.75
N ILE A 132 -4.48 6.34 -6.25
CA ILE A 132 -5.78 5.99 -5.71
C ILE A 132 -5.74 6.31 -4.22
N LYS A 133 -6.40 7.38 -3.82
CA LYS A 133 -6.44 7.88 -2.44
C LYS A 133 -7.42 7.09 -1.57
N ALA A 134 -8.50 6.62 -2.17
CA ALA A 134 -9.53 5.84 -1.50
C ALA A 134 -9.05 4.41 -1.17
N ASN A 135 -9.69 3.83 -0.16
CA ASN A 135 -9.54 2.42 0.21
C ASN A 135 -10.77 1.61 -0.23
N PHE A 136 -10.70 0.29 -0.09
CA PHE A 136 -11.82 -0.58 -0.47
C PHE A 136 -13.02 -0.48 0.48
N ARG A 137 -12.81 -0.07 1.74
CA ARG A 137 -13.90 0.10 2.71
C ARG A 137 -14.79 1.29 2.35
N GLU A 138 -14.19 2.42 1.97
CA GLU A 138 -14.92 3.61 1.52
C GLU A 138 -15.54 3.43 0.14
N GLY A 139 -14.90 2.63 -0.69
CA GLY A 139 -15.22 2.47 -2.10
C GLY A 139 -14.44 3.43 -2.98
N LEU A 140 -14.22 3.03 -4.23
CA LEU A 140 -13.47 3.79 -5.21
C LEU A 140 -14.40 4.69 -6.02
N SER A 141 -13.94 5.87 -6.38
CA SER A 141 -14.58 6.69 -7.41
C SER A 141 -14.52 6.00 -8.78
N VAL A 142 -15.35 6.42 -9.72
CA VAL A 142 -15.39 5.84 -11.07
C VAL A 142 -14.03 5.92 -11.76
N LEU A 143 -13.34 7.06 -11.61
CA LEU A 143 -12.01 7.26 -12.19
C LEU A 143 -10.98 6.33 -11.55
N GLU A 144 -10.92 6.26 -10.23
CA GLU A 144 -10.01 5.39 -9.50
C GLU A 144 -10.27 3.91 -9.79
N TYR A 145 -11.53 3.52 -9.91
CA TYR A 145 -11.90 2.18 -10.33
C TYR A 145 -11.36 1.87 -11.73
N PHE A 146 -11.51 2.78 -12.67
CA PHE A 146 -11.01 2.61 -14.03
C PHE A 146 -9.47 2.45 -14.07
N ILE A 147 -8.74 3.28 -13.33
CA ILE A 147 -7.28 3.18 -13.19
C ILE A 147 -6.90 1.82 -12.60
N SER A 148 -7.61 1.40 -11.57
CA SER A 148 -7.39 0.14 -10.87
C SER A 148 -7.59 -1.10 -11.76
N THR A 149 -8.53 -1.05 -12.73
CA THR A 149 -8.81 -2.19 -13.62
C THR A 149 -7.65 -2.52 -14.56
N ARG A 150 -6.79 -1.54 -14.89
CA ARG A 150 -5.59 -1.77 -15.72
C ARG A 150 -4.61 -2.71 -15.04
N GLY A 151 -4.31 -2.44 -13.76
CA GLY A 151 -3.45 -3.32 -12.95
C GLY A 151 -4.07 -4.71 -12.72
N ALA A 152 -5.37 -4.79 -12.47
CA ALA A 152 -6.08 -6.05 -12.30
C ALA A 152 -6.03 -6.91 -13.56
N ARG A 153 -6.23 -6.34 -14.73
CA ARG A 153 -6.12 -7.03 -16.03
C ARG A 153 -4.72 -7.59 -16.26
N LYS A 154 -3.69 -6.78 -16.00
CA LYS A 154 -2.28 -7.22 -16.08
C LYS A 154 -2.02 -8.39 -15.12
N GLY A 155 -2.45 -8.28 -13.86
CA GLY A 155 -2.27 -9.33 -12.87
C GLY A 155 -2.93 -10.65 -13.26
N MET A 156 -4.13 -10.64 -13.82
CA MET A 156 -4.81 -11.83 -14.33
C MET A 156 -4.04 -12.48 -15.49
N ALA A 157 -3.59 -11.68 -16.46
CA ALA A 157 -2.81 -12.18 -17.59
C ALA A 157 -1.46 -12.75 -17.14
N ASP A 158 -0.74 -12.05 -16.28
CA ASP A 158 0.56 -12.49 -15.74
C ASP A 158 0.42 -13.79 -14.95
N THR A 159 -0.63 -13.94 -14.15
CA THR A 159 -0.88 -15.17 -13.39
C THR A 159 -1.12 -16.35 -14.31
N ALA A 160 -1.95 -16.19 -15.35
CA ALA A 160 -2.24 -17.23 -16.32
C ALA A 160 -0.98 -17.71 -17.06
N LEU A 161 -0.10 -16.79 -17.45
CA LEU A 161 1.15 -17.12 -18.15
C LEU A 161 2.17 -17.79 -17.22
N ARG A 162 2.39 -17.23 -16.03
CA ARG A 162 3.35 -17.78 -15.06
C ARG A 162 3.00 -19.18 -14.56
N THR A 163 1.72 -19.54 -14.53
CA THR A 163 1.28 -20.87 -14.15
C THR A 163 1.81 -21.92 -15.11
N ALA A 164 1.78 -21.66 -16.41
CA ALA A 164 2.30 -22.56 -17.44
C ALA A 164 3.83 -22.72 -17.34
N ASP A 165 4.57 -21.62 -17.16
CA ASP A 165 6.03 -21.63 -17.02
C ASP A 165 6.46 -22.39 -15.76
N SER A 166 5.79 -22.14 -14.63
CA SER A 166 6.03 -22.85 -13.38
C SER A 166 5.77 -24.35 -13.51
N GLY A 167 4.68 -24.75 -14.15
CA GLY A 167 4.36 -26.15 -14.38
C GLY A 167 5.39 -26.86 -15.26
N TYR A 168 5.84 -26.22 -16.32
CA TYR A 168 6.89 -26.76 -17.19
C TYR A 168 8.26 -26.86 -16.49
N LEU A 169 8.63 -25.85 -15.70
CA LEU A 169 9.85 -25.88 -14.90
C LEU A 169 9.82 -27.05 -13.90
N THR A 170 8.72 -27.16 -13.14
CA THR A 170 8.53 -28.22 -12.15
C THR A 170 8.65 -29.60 -12.80
N ARG A 171 8.01 -29.82 -13.95
CA ARG A 171 8.11 -31.08 -14.68
C ARG A 171 9.55 -31.43 -15.04
N ARG A 172 10.30 -30.48 -15.63
CA ARG A 172 11.71 -30.70 -16.00
C ARG A 172 12.58 -31.01 -14.78
N MET A 173 12.35 -30.33 -13.65
CA MET A 173 13.09 -30.57 -12.42
C MET A 173 12.79 -31.98 -11.87
N VAL A 174 11.54 -32.39 -11.87
CA VAL A 174 11.14 -33.73 -11.44
C VAL A 174 11.77 -34.82 -12.35
N ASP A 175 11.71 -34.63 -13.66
CA ASP A 175 12.31 -35.57 -14.64
C ASP A 175 13.82 -35.76 -14.41
N VAL A 176 14.53 -34.69 -14.03
CA VAL A 176 15.99 -34.77 -13.74
C VAL A 176 16.27 -35.36 -12.36
N SER A 177 15.42 -35.03 -11.35
CA SER A 177 15.67 -35.41 -9.96
C SER A 177 15.08 -36.77 -9.55
N GLN A 178 14.25 -37.38 -10.38
CA GLN A 178 13.56 -38.65 -10.03
C GLN A 178 14.50 -39.81 -9.73
N GLU A 179 15.71 -39.80 -10.30
CA GLU A 179 16.72 -40.82 -10.07
C GLU A 179 17.60 -40.57 -8.85
N LEU A 180 17.47 -39.39 -8.23
CA LEU A 180 18.27 -39.01 -7.05
C LEU A 180 17.66 -39.58 -5.77
N SER A 181 18.45 -40.30 -5.00
CA SER A 181 18.08 -40.82 -3.69
C SER A 181 18.83 -40.07 -2.59
N ILE A 182 18.12 -39.51 -1.64
CA ILE A 182 18.70 -38.91 -0.43
C ILE A 182 19.06 -40.05 0.51
N ARG A 183 20.34 -40.22 0.85
CA ARG A 183 20.85 -41.27 1.74
C ARG A 183 21.11 -40.81 3.16
N GLU A 184 21.37 -39.52 3.33
CA GLU A 184 21.66 -38.87 4.62
C GLU A 184 20.72 -37.71 4.81
N VAL A 185 20.29 -37.50 6.05
CA VAL A 185 19.33 -36.44 6.40
C VAL A 185 20.02 -35.08 6.37
N ASP A 186 21.26 -35.03 6.82
CA ASP A 186 22.13 -33.86 6.81
C ASP A 186 23.57 -34.30 6.52
N CYS A 187 24.14 -33.81 5.44
CA CYS A 187 25.52 -34.12 5.04
C CYS A 187 26.47 -32.93 5.25
N CYS A 188 26.03 -31.91 5.98
CA CYS A 188 26.85 -30.76 6.31
C CYS A 188 27.74 -31.06 7.51
N GLU A 189 29.04 -31.09 7.29
CA GLU A 189 30.06 -31.00 8.34
C GLU A 189 30.44 -29.55 8.63
#